data_7941f2d4f1004a3314282320a822d21a
#
_entry.id   7941f2d4f1004a3314282320a822d21a
#
_cell.length_a   1.000
_cell.length_b   1.000
_cell.length_c   1.000
_cell.angle_alpha   90.00
_cell.angle_beta   90.00
_cell.angle_gamma   90.00
#
_symmetry.space_group_name_H-M   'P 1'
#
loop_
_entity.id
_entity.type
_entity.pdbx_description
1 polymer ?
#
loop_
_entity_poly.entity_id
_entity_poly.type
_entity_poly.pdbx_seq_one_letter_code
_entity_poly.pdbx_strand_id
1 'polypeptide(L)'
;MHTSNGEIGLPQSWLDTLMHRMGMRIISQSPEHTVIEMPISGNTQPQGLLHGGASAALAETAASHSAILHAQRLFGENAVAVGVELNISHVKAGGGLLIRATAEALHLGRSSTVHTVRITDEDHQLIAIARVSNRVLNK
;
A
#
# COMPACT_ATOMS: atom_id res chain seq x y z
N MET A 1 3.26 -16.10 2.17
CA MET A 1 4.34 -16.47 3.11
C MET A 1 4.12 -15.75 4.43
N HIS A 2 4.17 -16.48 5.53
CA HIS A 2 4.03 -15.92 6.87
C HIS A 2 5.36 -15.96 7.58
N THR A 3 5.63 -14.94 8.36
CA THR A 3 6.76 -14.91 9.27
C THR A 3 6.33 -15.38 10.66
N SER A 4 7.29 -15.55 11.58
CA SER A 4 7.00 -16.06 12.91
C SER A 4 6.12 -15.14 13.76
N ASN A 5 5.98 -13.85 13.40
CA ASN A 5 5.14 -12.90 14.12
C ASN A 5 3.83 -12.60 13.37
N GLY A 6 3.44 -13.46 12.43
CA GLY A 6 2.17 -13.34 11.73
C GLY A 6 2.19 -12.44 10.49
N GLU A 7 3.32 -11.84 10.18
CA GLU A 7 3.44 -11.05 8.96
C GLU A 7 3.29 -11.94 7.72
N ILE A 8 2.71 -11.38 6.66
CA ILE A 8 2.62 -12.04 5.38
C ILE A 8 3.96 -11.92 4.63
N GLY A 9 4.61 -10.77 4.76
CA GLY A 9 5.95 -10.53 4.21
C GLY A 9 5.94 -10.20 2.73
N LEU A 10 6.82 -10.88 1.99
CA LEU A 10 7.00 -10.66 0.55
C LEU A 10 6.34 -11.79 -0.23
N PRO A 11 5.19 -11.54 -0.87
CA PRO A 11 4.58 -12.59 -1.71
C PRO A 11 5.48 -12.94 -2.89
N GLN A 12 5.39 -14.19 -3.33
CA GLN A 12 6.17 -14.64 -4.48
C GLN A 12 5.86 -13.82 -5.74
N SER A 13 4.60 -13.41 -5.91
CA SER A 13 4.18 -12.61 -7.06
C SER A 13 4.81 -11.22 -7.09
N TRP A 14 5.37 -10.77 -5.96
CA TRP A 14 6.02 -9.45 -5.88
C TRP A 14 7.49 -9.48 -6.27
N LEU A 15 8.09 -10.67 -6.38
CA LEU A 15 9.49 -10.77 -6.77
C LEU A 15 9.70 -10.10 -8.13
N ASP A 16 10.77 -9.32 -8.22
CA ASP A 16 11.16 -8.61 -9.44
C ASP A 16 10.18 -7.51 -9.87
N THR A 17 9.35 -7.05 -8.95
CA THR A 17 8.44 -5.93 -9.18
C THR A 17 8.92 -4.69 -8.44
N LEU A 18 8.24 -3.57 -8.66
CA LEU A 18 8.52 -2.31 -7.96
C LEU A 18 8.44 -2.48 -6.44
N MET A 19 7.45 -3.22 -5.95
CA MET A 19 7.28 -3.43 -4.52
C MET A 19 8.49 -4.10 -3.90
N HIS A 20 9.04 -5.11 -4.59
CA HIS A 20 10.24 -5.79 -4.13
C HIS A 20 11.45 -4.84 -4.11
N ARG A 21 11.60 -4.04 -5.17
CA ARG A 21 12.73 -3.10 -5.27
C ARG A 21 12.69 -2.02 -4.21
N MET A 22 11.50 -1.61 -3.80
CA MET A 22 11.35 -0.60 -2.76
C MET A 22 11.35 -1.17 -1.36
N GLY A 23 11.39 -2.50 -1.23
CA GLY A 23 11.47 -3.18 0.07
C GLY A 23 10.14 -3.30 0.80
N MET A 24 9.02 -3.21 0.07
CA MET A 24 7.70 -3.30 0.67
C MET A 24 7.41 -4.72 1.18
N ARG A 25 6.77 -4.80 2.35
CA ARG A 25 6.35 -6.06 2.97
C ARG A 25 4.93 -5.94 3.49
N ILE A 26 4.12 -6.97 3.24
CA ILE A 26 2.74 -7.00 3.71
C ILE A 26 2.73 -7.45 5.16
N ILE A 27 2.15 -6.63 6.02
CA ILE A 27 1.99 -6.94 7.44
C ILE A 27 0.65 -7.60 7.70
N SER A 28 -0.43 -7.04 7.14
CA SER A 28 -1.77 -7.61 7.21
C SER A 28 -2.54 -7.22 5.96
N GLN A 29 -3.57 -8.00 5.62
CA GLN A 29 -4.30 -7.77 4.38
C GLN A 29 -5.75 -8.20 4.49
N SER A 30 -6.63 -7.39 3.95
CA SER A 30 -8.03 -7.71 3.70
C SER A 30 -8.59 -6.66 2.73
N PRO A 31 -9.76 -6.90 2.13
CA PRO A 31 -10.38 -5.85 1.31
C PRO A 31 -10.62 -4.56 2.08
N GLU A 32 -10.92 -4.66 3.38
CA GLU A 32 -11.25 -3.51 4.22
C GLU A 32 -10.03 -2.82 4.80
N HIS A 33 -8.92 -3.55 4.98
CA HIS A 33 -7.81 -3.02 5.75
C HIS A 33 -6.51 -3.73 5.39
N THR A 34 -5.54 -3.00 4.89
CA THR A 34 -4.23 -3.55 4.53
C THR A 34 -3.14 -2.67 5.11
N VAL A 35 -2.12 -3.32 5.69
CA VAL A 35 -0.95 -2.63 6.22
C VAL A 35 0.29 -3.14 5.49
N ILE A 36 1.08 -2.21 4.96
CA ILE A 36 2.34 -2.51 4.27
C ILE A 36 3.43 -1.64 4.88
N GLU A 37 4.57 -2.23 5.17
CA GLU A 37 5.77 -1.53 5.62
C GLU A 37 6.77 -1.36 4.50
N MET A 38 7.56 -0.29 4.56
CA MET A 38 8.62 -0.01 3.60
C MET A 38 9.78 0.67 4.31
N PRO A 39 11.03 0.27 4.01
CA PRO A 39 12.18 0.97 4.57
C PRO A 39 12.32 2.36 3.96
N ILE A 40 12.88 3.30 4.71
CA ILE A 40 13.22 4.62 4.19
C ILE A 40 14.51 4.53 3.36
N SER A 41 15.49 3.77 3.84
CA SER A 41 16.74 3.56 3.10
C SER A 41 16.47 3.01 1.71
N GLY A 42 17.05 3.61 0.70
CA GLY A 42 16.84 3.25 -0.70
C GLY A 42 15.64 3.94 -1.34
N ASN A 43 14.84 4.63 -0.54
CA ASN A 43 13.62 5.32 -1.01
C ASN A 43 13.66 6.81 -0.71
N THR A 44 14.86 7.38 -0.72
CA THR A 44 15.09 8.79 -0.36
C THR A 44 15.33 9.64 -1.60
N GLN A 45 15.18 10.94 -1.42
CA GLN A 45 15.59 11.94 -2.40
C GLN A 45 17.02 12.41 -2.06
N PRO A 46 17.67 13.26 -2.92
CA PRO A 46 19.10 13.60 -2.72
C PRO A 46 19.44 14.25 -1.39
N GLN A 47 18.50 14.89 -0.70
CA GLN A 47 18.75 15.47 0.62
C GLN A 47 18.67 14.46 1.76
N GLY A 48 18.43 13.18 1.45
CA GLY A 48 18.37 12.11 2.44
C GLY A 48 17.01 11.93 3.10
N LEU A 49 16.00 12.69 2.69
CA LEU A 49 14.64 12.55 3.20
C LEU A 49 13.88 11.53 2.36
N LEU A 50 12.85 10.93 2.95
CA LEU A 50 11.95 10.03 2.24
C LEU A 50 11.38 10.74 1.00
N HIS A 51 11.48 10.08 -0.15
CA HIS A 51 10.96 10.61 -1.41
C HIS A 51 9.42 10.57 -1.38
N GLY A 52 8.79 11.71 -1.69
CA GLY A 52 7.32 11.78 -1.73
C GLY A 52 6.70 10.81 -2.71
N GLY A 53 7.36 10.58 -3.85
CA GLY A 53 6.93 9.57 -4.81
C GLY A 53 6.98 8.14 -4.27
N ALA A 54 7.91 7.86 -3.35
CA ALA A 54 7.97 6.56 -2.68
C ALA A 54 6.76 6.38 -1.76
N SER A 55 6.38 7.42 -1.02
CA SER A 55 5.14 7.41 -0.22
C SER A 55 3.92 7.19 -1.10
N ALA A 56 3.86 7.85 -2.26
CA ALA A 56 2.74 7.69 -3.19
C ALA A 56 2.66 6.25 -3.72
N ALA A 57 3.80 5.67 -4.10
CA ALA A 57 3.85 4.27 -4.56
C ALA A 57 3.39 3.31 -3.47
N LEU A 58 3.82 3.55 -2.23
CA LEU A 58 3.42 2.74 -1.10
C LEU A 58 1.91 2.85 -0.83
N ALA A 59 1.36 4.07 -0.89
CA ALA A 59 -0.07 4.30 -0.70
C ALA A 59 -0.90 3.59 -1.77
N GLU A 60 -0.50 3.72 -3.01
CA GLU A 60 -1.21 3.05 -4.10
C GLU A 60 -1.13 1.53 -3.96
N THR A 61 0.02 1.00 -3.57
CA THR A 61 0.20 -0.45 -3.39
C THR A 61 -0.71 -0.99 -2.30
N ALA A 62 -0.79 -0.30 -1.15
CA ALA A 62 -1.64 -0.75 -0.04
C ALA A 62 -3.11 -0.75 -0.44
N ALA A 63 -3.59 0.32 -1.07
CA ALA A 63 -4.98 0.42 -1.51
C ALA A 63 -5.30 -0.59 -2.61
N SER A 64 -4.39 -0.73 -3.58
CA SER A 64 -4.61 -1.66 -4.70
C SER A 64 -4.59 -3.10 -4.24
N HIS A 65 -3.77 -3.43 -3.25
CA HIS A 65 -3.75 -4.79 -2.70
C HIS A 65 -5.11 -5.13 -2.06
N SER A 66 -5.66 -4.22 -1.26
CA SER A 66 -7.01 -4.38 -0.71
C SER A 66 -8.05 -4.52 -1.83
N ALA A 67 -7.93 -3.69 -2.87
CA ALA A 67 -8.87 -3.73 -3.99
C ALA A 67 -8.81 -5.06 -4.74
N ILE A 68 -7.62 -5.62 -4.93
CA ILE A 68 -7.45 -6.93 -5.56
C ILE A 68 -8.12 -8.02 -4.73
N LEU A 69 -7.94 -8.00 -3.42
CA LEU A 69 -8.58 -8.97 -2.53
C LEU A 69 -10.10 -8.84 -2.59
N HIS A 70 -10.61 -7.62 -2.68
CA HIS A 70 -12.04 -7.39 -2.86
C HIS A 70 -12.55 -7.95 -4.18
N ALA A 71 -11.82 -7.68 -5.27
CA ALA A 71 -12.18 -8.19 -6.60
C ALA A 71 -12.22 -9.72 -6.61
N GLN A 72 -11.24 -10.36 -5.97
CA GLN A 72 -11.16 -11.81 -5.89
C GLN A 72 -12.28 -12.39 -5.04
N ARG A 73 -12.67 -11.70 -3.97
CA ARG A 73 -13.80 -12.12 -3.13
C ARG A 73 -15.11 -12.09 -3.92
N LEU A 74 -15.27 -11.11 -4.82
CA LEU A 74 -16.49 -10.99 -5.63
C LEU A 74 -16.50 -11.92 -6.84
N PHE A 75 -15.37 -12.06 -7.53
CA PHE A 75 -15.33 -12.62 -8.88
C PHE A 75 -14.37 -13.81 -9.05
N GLY A 76 -13.63 -14.19 -8.00
CA GLY A 76 -12.73 -15.31 -8.06
C GLY A 76 -11.26 -14.91 -8.21
N GLU A 77 -10.39 -15.92 -8.14
CA GLU A 77 -8.95 -15.72 -7.99
C GLU A 77 -8.26 -15.01 -9.17
N ASN A 78 -8.88 -14.98 -10.33
CA ASN A 78 -8.30 -14.33 -11.51
C ASN A 78 -8.70 -12.87 -11.64
N ALA A 79 -9.59 -12.37 -10.79
CA ALA A 79 -9.98 -10.98 -10.80
C ALA A 79 -8.84 -10.11 -10.28
N VAL A 80 -8.74 -8.90 -10.82
CA VAL A 80 -7.71 -7.94 -10.44
C VAL A 80 -8.33 -6.56 -10.23
N ALA A 81 -7.54 -5.65 -9.72
CA ALA A 81 -7.90 -4.24 -9.64
C ALA A 81 -6.68 -3.42 -10.00
N VAL A 82 -6.93 -2.25 -10.60
CA VAL A 82 -5.86 -1.34 -10.99
C VAL A 82 -6.15 0.05 -10.45
N GLY A 83 -5.11 0.75 -9.98
CA GLY A 83 -5.24 2.12 -9.51
C GLY A 83 -5.53 3.05 -10.68
N VAL A 84 -6.53 3.92 -10.53
CA VAL A 84 -6.91 4.86 -11.58
C VAL A 84 -6.79 6.31 -11.12
N GLU A 85 -6.73 6.55 -9.82
CA GLU A 85 -6.56 7.91 -9.31
C GLU A 85 -5.96 7.84 -7.92
N LEU A 86 -4.97 8.72 -7.68
CA LEU A 86 -4.35 8.87 -6.38
C LEU A 86 -4.17 10.36 -6.10
N ASN A 87 -4.56 10.77 -4.90
CA ASN A 87 -4.13 12.07 -4.40
C ASN A 87 -3.48 11.87 -3.04
N ILE A 88 -2.44 12.66 -2.77
CA ILE A 88 -1.65 12.52 -1.56
C ILE A 88 -1.20 13.89 -1.07
N SER A 89 -1.29 14.10 0.24
CA SER A 89 -0.72 15.27 0.91
C SER A 89 0.40 14.81 1.82
N HIS A 90 1.57 15.39 1.65
CA HIS A 90 2.71 15.14 2.52
C HIS A 90 2.68 16.13 3.65
N VAL A 91 2.53 15.63 4.88
CA VAL A 91 2.28 16.46 6.05
C VAL A 91 3.57 16.73 6.82
N LYS A 92 4.51 15.77 6.79
CA LYS A 92 5.72 15.81 7.60
C LYS A 92 6.79 14.94 6.95
N ALA A 93 8.05 15.30 7.12
CA ALA A 93 9.15 14.44 6.68
C ALA A 93 9.18 13.16 7.51
N GLY A 94 9.35 12.03 6.85
CA GLY A 94 9.47 10.75 7.52
C GLY A 94 10.81 10.61 8.22
N GLY A 95 10.77 10.09 9.45
CA GLY A 95 11.97 9.82 10.24
C GLY A 95 12.06 8.34 10.63
N GLY A 96 13.25 7.94 11.10
CA GLY A 96 13.49 6.57 11.52
C GLY A 96 13.88 5.66 10.36
N LEU A 97 13.60 4.38 10.51
CA LEU A 97 14.04 3.34 9.57
C LEU A 97 12.91 2.88 8.64
N LEU A 98 11.67 2.92 9.11
CA LEU A 98 10.54 2.34 8.41
C LEU A 98 9.38 3.33 8.37
N ILE A 99 8.56 3.18 7.33
CA ILE A 99 7.23 3.80 7.29
C ILE A 99 6.21 2.71 7.04
N ARG A 100 4.96 3.01 7.40
CA ARG A 100 3.86 2.05 7.31
C ARG A 100 2.68 2.73 6.66
N ALA A 101 2.12 2.08 5.64
CA ALA A 101 0.87 2.51 5.02
C ALA A 101 -0.27 1.66 5.54
N THR A 102 -1.35 2.31 5.96
CA THR A 102 -2.56 1.64 6.41
C THR A 102 -3.70 2.08 5.50
N ALA A 103 -4.18 1.16 4.67
CA ALA A 103 -5.30 1.41 3.77
C ALA A 103 -6.59 0.97 4.45
N GLU A 104 -7.60 1.84 4.40
CA GLU A 104 -8.91 1.55 4.96
C GLU A 104 -9.98 1.84 3.89
N ALA A 105 -10.90 0.89 3.70
CA ALA A 105 -11.92 1.02 2.67
C ALA A 105 -12.93 2.09 3.02
N LEU A 106 -13.23 2.96 2.06
CA LEU A 106 -14.35 3.88 2.09
C LEU A 106 -15.52 3.36 1.25
N HIS A 107 -15.18 2.65 0.17
CA HIS A 107 -16.16 2.12 -0.77
C HIS A 107 -15.62 0.85 -1.41
N LEU A 108 -16.39 -0.22 -1.35
CA LEU A 108 -16.06 -1.50 -1.97
C LEU A 108 -17.21 -1.87 -2.91
N GLY A 109 -17.13 -1.39 -4.15
CA GLY A 109 -18.16 -1.59 -5.15
C GLY A 109 -17.84 -2.71 -6.11
N ARG A 110 -18.76 -2.98 -7.01
CA ARG A 110 -18.56 -4.04 -8.01
C ARG A 110 -17.63 -3.62 -9.14
N SER A 111 -17.53 -2.31 -9.41
CA SER A 111 -16.68 -1.81 -10.50
C SER A 111 -15.55 -0.91 -10.00
N SER A 112 -15.65 -0.39 -8.79
CA SER A 112 -14.62 0.50 -8.25
C SER A 112 -14.51 0.39 -6.74
N THR A 113 -13.34 0.75 -6.23
CA THR A 113 -13.09 0.86 -4.79
C THR A 113 -12.46 2.21 -4.49
N VAL A 114 -12.65 2.67 -3.27
CA VAL A 114 -11.96 3.86 -2.74
C VAL A 114 -11.45 3.53 -1.36
N HIS A 115 -10.16 3.79 -1.15
CA HIS A 115 -9.50 3.62 0.15
C HIS A 115 -8.82 4.91 0.56
N THR A 116 -8.86 5.23 1.84
CA THR A 116 -7.91 6.18 2.41
C THR A 116 -6.67 5.42 2.84
N VAL A 117 -5.52 6.07 2.74
CA VAL A 117 -4.25 5.47 3.18
C VAL A 117 -3.53 6.48 4.05
N ARG A 118 -3.25 6.08 5.28
CA ARG A 118 -2.44 6.85 6.21
C ARG A 118 -1.02 6.30 6.17
N ILE A 119 -0.03 7.18 6.01
CA ILE A 119 1.37 6.78 6.09
C ILE A 119 1.93 7.35 7.36
N THR A 120 2.47 6.49 8.21
CA THR A 120 2.98 6.85 9.52
C THR A 120 4.42 6.38 9.67
N ASP A 121 5.17 7.03 10.55
CA ASP A 121 6.53 6.62 10.89
C ASP A 121 6.52 5.66 12.10
N GLU A 122 7.72 5.29 12.58
CA GLU A 122 7.86 4.36 13.70
C GLU A 122 7.30 4.90 15.01
N ASP A 123 7.15 6.22 15.14
CA ASP A 123 6.55 6.86 16.31
C ASP A 123 5.04 7.07 16.11
N HIS A 124 4.44 6.43 15.09
CA HIS A 124 3.03 6.52 14.75
C HIS A 124 2.58 7.93 14.36
N GLN A 125 3.51 8.79 13.95
CA GLN A 125 3.17 10.14 13.50
C GLN A 125 2.79 10.12 12.03
N LEU A 126 1.78 10.92 11.69
CA LEU A 126 1.30 11.00 10.31
C LEU A 126 2.34 11.72 9.43
N ILE A 127 2.79 11.03 8.39
CA ILE A 127 3.72 11.58 7.40
C ILE A 127 2.95 12.06 6.17
N ALA A 128 1.98 11.27 5.74
CA ALA A 128 1.19 11.57 4.56
C ALA A 128 -0.19 10.94 4.67
N ILE A 129 -1.12 11.54 3.95
CA ILE A 129 -2.49 11.00 3.84
C ILE A 129 -2.86 10.98 2.36
N ALA A 130 -3.42 9.86 1.92
CA ALA A 130 -3.80 9.66 0.53
C ALA A 130 -5.20 9.12 0.42
N ARG A 131 -5.79 9.32 -0.75
CA ARG A 131 -7.00 8.64 -1.17
C ARG A 131 -6.72 8.02 -2.53
N VAL A 132 -7.05 6.74 -2.68
CA VAL A 132 -6.76 5.98 -3.88
C VAL A 132 -8.04 5.32 -4.38
N SER A 133 -8.34 5.49 -5.66
CA SER A 133 -9.44 4.81 -6.32
C SER A 133 -8.91 3.74 -7.25
N ASN A 134 -9.54 2.58 -7.25
CA ASN A 134 -9.17 1.47 -8.11
C ASN A 134 -10.38 1.04 -8.94
N ARG A 135 -10.10 0.53 -10.12
CA ARG A 135 -11.09 -0.11 -10.97
C ARG A 135 -11.00 -1.62 -10.79
N VAL A 136 -12.15 -2.25 -10.58
CA VAL A 136 -12.24 -3.70 -10.44
C VAL A 136 -12.38 -4.31 -11.83
N LEU A 137 -11.54 -5.29 -12.12
CA LEU A 137 -11.54 -5.99 -13.40
C LEU A 137 -11.84 -7.46 -13.15
N ASN A 138 -12.95 -7.91 -13.73
CA ASN A 138 -13.36 -9.31 -13.67
C ASN A 138 -12.79 -10.03 -14.89
N LYS A 139 -11.71 -10.74 -14.67
CA LYS A 139 -11.05 -11.50 -15.73
C LYS A 139 -11.36 -12.97 -15.67
#